data_e27e94af1b312165071356ac5faac152
#
_entry.id   e27e94af1b312165071356ac5faac152
#
_cell.length_a   1.000
_cell.length_b   1.000
_cell.length_c   1.000
_cell.angle_alpha   90.00
_cell.angle_beta   90.00
_cell.angle_gamma   90.00
#
_symmetry.space_group_name_H-M   'P 1'
#
loop_
_entity.id
_entity.type
_entity.pdbx_description
1 polymer ?
#
loop_
_entity_poly.entity_id
_entity_poly.type
_entity_poly.pdbx_seq_one_letter_code
_entity_poly.pdbx_strand_id
1 'polypeptide(L)'
;MNRKANGFGLSGLVIGVLLGIVAPAAGQDATAVPDGAASTSWTSVQPEVRPFSQDMMENLQVPEGFEINIFAEGLENVRMMALSQDGTIYITRRMNSDVIALRDADGDGVSDGTVVVASNIPLIHGITIQDNRVLLAANRTLYVADIMADGLLNEPQVVVDDFPESGQHSARTMAFGPDGMLYINFGSTCNSCSESNMENAAIVQVQPDFSSRKVFSSGLRHTIGFGWHPVTGEMWGMDHGIDSLGDDVPPEELNRLEADQNYGWPFCYDKQIVNEFITGAPMDMTKEAFCAASAAPVLLYQAHSAPIGMVFYTGSQFPEDYVNDAFVAMHGSWNRSGPTGYSVVRVHFDENGQAMEFEDFLTGFLIDDSRAVFGRPAGLLVMPDGSLLVGDDANGVIYRIAYTGS
;
A
#
# COMPACT_ATOMS: atom_id res chain seq x y z
N MET A 1 64.20 57.79 -21.60
CA MET A 1 63.80 56.48 -22.08
C MET A 1 62.45 56.10 -21.44
N ASN A 2 61.41 56.07 -22.27
CA ASN A 2 60.05 55.92 -21.87
C ASN A 2 59.73 54.43 -21.51
N ARG A 3 59.00 54.20 -20.42
CA ARG A 3 58.16 53.03 -20.28
C ARG A 3 56.80 53.44 -19.64
N LYS A 4 55.75 53.19 -20.42
CA LYS A 4 54.36 53.42 -20.07
C LYS A 4 53.92 52.39 -19.03
N ALA A 5 53.18 52.86 -18.01
CA ALA A 5 52.45 52.00 -17.11
C ALA A 5 51.03 51.76 -17.66
N ASN A 6 50.65 50.48 -17.82
CA ASN A 6 49.28 50.06 -18.11
C ASN A 6 48.54 49.83 -16.80
N GLY A 7 47.42 50.52 -16.61
CA GLY A 7 46.51 50.30 -15.49
C GLY A 7 45.60 49.10 -15.79
N PHE A 8 45.46 48.23 -14.82
CA PHE A 8 44.41 47.16 -14.79
C PHE A 8 43.23 47.64 -13.93
N GLY A 9 42.08 47.73 -14.60
CA GLY A 9 40.82 47.99 -13.92
C GLY A 9 40.32 46.74 -13.22
N LEU A 10 40.02 46.81 -11.94
CA LEU A 10 39.27 45.77 -11.22
C LEU A 10 37.79 45.90 -11.58
N SER A 11 37.25 44.90 -12.28
CA SER A 11 35.82 44.70 -12.42
C SER A 11 35.34 43.88 -11.22
N GLY A 12 34.53 44.48 -10.36
CA GLY A 12 33.88 43.81 -9.25
C GLY A 12 32.79 42.85 -9.75
N LEU A 13 32.93 41.57 -9.43
CA LEU A 13 31.93 40.54 -9.67
C LEU A 13 30.95 40.56 -8.49
N VAL A 14 29.74 41.06 -8.74
CA VAL A 14 28.61 40.92 -7.82
C VAL A 14 28.04 39.53 -7.94
N ILE A 15 28.31 38.69 -6.95
CA ILE A 15 27.67 37.37 -6.83
C ILE A 15 26.26 37.57 -6.26
N GLY A 16 25.27 37.57 -7.12
CA GLY A 16 23.86 37.51 -6.71
C GLY A 16 23.56 36.13 -6.14
N VAL A 17 23.30 36.04 -4.85
CA VAL A 17 22.73 34.83 -4.23
C VAL A 17 21.27 34.75 -4.65
N LEU A 18 20.95 33.89 -5.60
CA LEU A 18 19.58 33.50 -5.89
C LEU A 18 19.13 32.55 -4.76
N LEU A 19 18.32 33.08 -3.83
CA LEU A 19 17.49 32.24 -2.97
C LEU A 19 16.49 31.54 -3.90
N GLY A 20 16.75 30.26 -4.19
CA GLY A 20 15.78 29.40 -4.79
C GLY A 20 14.65 29.15 -3.78
N ILE A 21 13.49 29.71 -4.06
CA ILE A 21 12.23 29.32 -3.41
C ILE A 21 11.97 27.90 -3.90
N VAL A 22 12.17 26.91 -3.04
CA VAL A 22 11.69 25.54 -3.29
C VAL A 22 10.17 25.62 -3.18
N ALA A 23 9.50 25.60 -4.31
CA ALA A 23 8.06 25.39 -4.35
C ALA A 23 7.75 24.00 -3.76
N PRO A 24 6.70 23.85 -2.94
CA PRO A 24 6.27 22.54 -2.50
C PRO A 24 5.96 21.69 -3.73
N ALA A 25 6.37 20.41 -3.70
CA ALA A 25 6.09 19.46 -4.75
C ALA A 25 4.59 19.51 -5.08
N ALA A 26 4.30 19.91 -6.31
CA ALA A 26 2.94 19.92 -6.84
C ALA A 26 2.35 18.52 -6.63
N GLY A 27 1.18 18.48 -6.01
CA GLY A 27 0.36 17.28 -5.93
C GLY A 27 0.27 16.64 -7.32
N GLN A 28 0.22 15.33 -7.35
CA GLN A 28 0.07 14.57 -8.59
C GLN A 28 -1.04 15.22 -9.42
N ASP A 29 -0.67 15.72 -10.59
CA ASP A 29 -1.63 16.27 -11.54
C ASP A 29 -2.79 15.28 -11.69
N ALA A 30 -4.00 15.78 -11.46
CA ALA A 30 -5.22 15.10 -11.84
C ALA A 30 -5.22 14.97 -13.37
N THR A 31 -4.54 13.93 -13.85
CA THR A 31 -4.36 13.72 -15.28
C THR A 31 -5.66 13.27 -15.91
N ALA A 32 -6.00 13.96 -16.91
CA ALA A 32 -7.03 13.80 -17.91
C ALA A 32 -7.83 12.49 -17.83
N VAL A 33 -9.12 12.64 -17.55
CA VAL A 33 -10.17 11.66 -17.89
C VAL A 33 -9.93 11.19 -19.32
N PRO A 34 -9.89 9.87 -19.61
CA PRO A 34 -9.74 9.37 -20.98
C PRO A 34 -10.79 10.02 -21.88
N ASP A 35 -10.40 10.42 -23.08
CA ASP A 35 -11.32 10.95 -24.09
C ASP A 35 -12.46 9.95 -24.30
N GLY A 36 -13.66 10.28 -23.82
CA GLY A 36 -14.84 9.44 -23.92
C GLY A 36 -15.59 9.17 -22.61
N ALA A 37 -14.96 9.40 -21.45
CA ALA A 37 -15.68 9.31 -20.18
C ALA A 37 -16.60 10.55 -20.02
N ALA A 38 -17.88 10.34 -19.77
CA ALA A 38 -18.77 11.41 -19.40
C ALA A 38 -18.27 12.06 -18.11
N SER A 39 -17.81 13.32 -18.15
CA SER A 39 -17.46 14.06 -16.96
C SER A 39 -18.73 14.30 -16.15
N THR A 40 -18.98 13.47 -15.16
CA THR A 40 -19.93 13.83 -14.11
C THR A 40 -19.27 14.93 -13.29
N SER A 41 -19.85 16.12 -13.28
CA SER A 41 -19.35 17.25 -12.50
C SER A 41 -19.68 16.98 -11.02
N TRP A 42 -18.79 16.28 -10.31
CA TRP A 42 -18.86 16.22 -8.85
C TRP A 42 -17.67 16.99 -8.25
N THR A 43 -17.86 17.49 -7.07
CA THR A 43 -16.79 18.17 -6.33
C THR A 43 -16.06 17.11 -5.49
N SER A 44 -14.83 16.79 -5.83
CA SER A 44 -14.01 15.92 -4.98
C SER A 44 -13.48 16.69 -3.77
N VAL A 45 -13.47 16.05 -2.61
CA VAL A 45 -12.91 16.56 -1.36
C VAL A 45 -11.73 15.67 -0.97
N GLN A 46 -10.56 16.28 -0.90
CA GLN A 46 -9.40 15.67 -0.28
C GLN A 46 -9.21 16.31 1.09
N PRO A 47 -9.34 15.57 2.21
CA PRO A 47 -9.13 16.12 3.53
C PRO A 47 -7.74 16.71 3.68
N GLU A 48 -7.63 17.86 4.38
CA GLU A 48 -6.35 18.46 4.70
C GLU A 48 -5.59 17.60 5.71
N VAL A 49 -4.35 17.25 5.41
CA VAL A 49 -3.52 16.51 6.37
C VAL A 49 -3.08 17.45 7.49
N ARG A 50 -3.47 17.16 8.72
CA ARG A 50 -3.02 17.85 9.95
C ARG A 50 -1.79 17.13 10.51
N PRO A 51 -0.78 17.86 10.99
CA PRO A 51 0.31 17.26 11.75
C PRO A 51 -0.24 16.49 12.95
N PHE A 52 0.31 15.31 13.20
CA PHE A 52 -0.05 14.50 14.36
C PHE A 52 0.31 15.21 15.67
N SER A 53 -0.54 15.08 16.68
CA SER A 53 -0.27 15.42 18.06
C SER A 53 -0.96 14.39 18.98
N GLN A 54 -0.40 14.16 20.15
CA GLN A 54 -0.86 13.09 21.05
C GLN A 54 -2.32 13.24 21.50
N ASP A 55 -2.83 14.45 21.60
CA ASP A 55 -4.25 14.72 21.89
C ASP A 55 -5.20 14.21 20.80
N MET A 56 -4.72 14.01 19.57
CA MET A 56 -5.52 13.43 18.49
C MET A 56 -5.83 11.95 18.71
N MET A 57 -5.07 11.26 19.58
CA MET A 57 -5.36 9.87 19.96
C MET A 57 -6.76 9.70 20.55
N GLU A 58 -7.31 10.74 21.20
CA GLU A 58 -8.65 10.72 21.78
C GLU A 58 -9.76 10.58 20.71
N ASN A 59 -9.48 10.86 19.43
CA ASN A 59 -10.44 10.67 18.34
C ASN A 59 -10.48 9.23 17.83
N LEU A 60 -9.40 8.47 18.07
CA LEU A 60 -9.31 7.09 17.59
C LEU A 60 -10.24 6.18 18.38
N GLN A 61 -10.89 5.26 17.68
CA GLN A 61 -11.84 4.32 18.24
C GLN A 61 -11.49 2.90 17.81
N VAL A 62 -11.55 1.99 18.75
CA VAL A 62 -11.45 0.52 18.58
C VAL A 62 -12.58 -0.16 19.34
N PRO A 63 -12.89 -1.43 19.07
CA PRO A 63 -13.89 -2.19 19.82
C PRO A 63 -13.58 -2.26 21.34
N GLU A 64 -14.61 -2.55 22.12
CA GLU A 64 -14.50 -2.70 23.59
C GLU A 64 -13.44 -3.76 23.95
N GLY A 65 -12.63 -3.46 24.95
CA GLY A 65 -11.53 -4.32 25.42
C GLY A 65 -10.21 -4.14 24.65
N PHE A 66 -10.19 -3.32 23.58
CA PHE A 66 -8.96 -2.97 22.88
C PHE A 66 -8.41 -1.62 23.35
N GLU A 67 -7.10 -1.48 23.32
CA GLU A 67 -6.38 -0.25 23.61
C GLU A 67 -5.47 0.13 22.43
N ILE A 68 -5.32 1.45 22.21
CA ILE A 68 -4.41 2.00 21.18
C ILE A 68 -3.29 2.74 21.88
N ASN A 69 -2.05 2.42 21.54
CA ASN A 69 -0.86 3.12 21.98
C ASN A 69 0.01 3.51 20.78
N ILE A 70 0.93 4.45 20.97
CA ILE A 70 1.94 4.80 19.97
C ILE A 70 3.10 3.82 20.14
N PHE A 71 3.40 3.02 19.09
CA PHE A 71 4.59 2.19 19.04
C PHE A 71 5.83 2.99 18.63
N ALA A 72 5.68 3.88 17.65
CA ALA A 72 6.74 4.79 17.21
C ALA A 72 6.14 6.01 16.50
N GLU A 73 6.82 7.15 16.56
CA GLU A 73 6.41 8.38 15.89
C GLU A 73 7.59 9.11 15.25
N GLY A 74 7.33 10.12 14.40
CA GLY A 74 8.36 10.89 13.71
C GLY A 74 9.10 10.11 12.62
N LEU A 75 8.51 9.05 12.10
CA LEU A 75 9.14 8.15 11.12
C LEU A 75 8.95 8.61 9.67
N GLU A 76 8.15 9.66 9.44
CA GLU A 76 7.75 10.12 8.10
C GLU A 76 6.93 9.03 7.35
N ASN A 77 7.11 8.83 6.09
CA ASN A 77 6.27 8.03 5.18
C ASN A 77 6.35 6.50 5.43
N VAL A 78 5.77 6.00 6.52
CA VAL A 78 5.69 4.57 6.86
C VAL A 78 4.79 3.84 5.86
N ARG A 79 5.31 2.84 5.11
CA ARG A 79 4.49 2.11 4.12
C ARG A 79 4.25 0.66 4.51
N MET A 80 5.15 -0.26 4.21
CA MET A 80 5.00 -1.68 4.50
C MET A 80 6.00 -2.10 5.58
N MET A 81 5.62 -3.09 6.37
CA MET A 81 6.38 -3.58 7.51
C MET A 81 6.63 -5.08 7.38
N ALA A 82 7.79 -5.54 7.83
CA ALA A 82 8.11 -6.95 7.95
C ALA A 82 8.89 -7.21 9.25
N LEU A 83 8.58 -8.31 9.93
CA LEU A 83 9.15 -8.69 11.20
C LEU A 83 10.16 -9.84 11.02
N SER A 84 11.36 -9.67 11.52
CA SER A 84 12.36 -10.74 11.59
C SER A 84 12.20 -11.61 12.84
N GLN A 85 12.88 -12.75 12.83
CA GLN A 85 12.80 -13.71 13.94
C GLN A 85 13.39 -13.17 15.26
N ASP A 86 14.31 -12.20 15.18
CA ASP A 86 14.92 -11.55 16.35
C ASP A 86 14.12 -10.37 16.90
N GLY A 87 12.90 -10.11 16.35
CA GLY A 87 12.01 -9.04 16.77
C GLY A 87 12.29 -7.68 16.10
N THR A 88 13.21 -7.59 15.16
CA THR A 88 13.44 -6.35 14.39
C THR A 88 12.35 -6.16 13.36
N ILE A 89 11.75 -4.96 13.33
CA ILE A 89 10.72 -4.55 12.38
C ILE A 89 11.39 -3.69 11.30
N TYR A 90 11.36 -4.15 10.05
CA TYR A 90 11.84 -3.39 8.90
C TYR A 90 10.67 -2.70 8.21
N ILE A 91 10.86 -1.45 7.86
CA ILE A 91 9.81 -0.58 7.33
C ILE A 91 10.29 0.13 6.07
N THR A 92 9.53 0.03 5.00
CA THR A 92 9.80 0.79 3.79
C THR A 92 9.23 2.21 3.92
N ARG A 93 10.02 3.23 3.52
CA ARG A 93 9.58 4.61 3.42
C ARG A 93 9.73 5.09 1.97
N ARG A 94 8.61 5.05 1.28
CA ARG A 94 8.58 5.27 -0.17
C ARG A 94 9.08 6.65 -0.60
N MET A 95 8.66 7.70 0.11
CA MET A 95 9.05 9.08 -0.21
C MET A 95 10.50 9.37 0.17
N ASN A 96 11.02 8.66 1.18
CA ASN A 96 12.41 8.77 1.63
C ASN A 96 13.35 7.89 0.77
N SER A 97 12.81 6.95 -0.01
CA SER A 97 13.58 5.99 -0.80
C SER A 97 14.50 5.14 0.05
N ASP A 98 14.05 4.74 1.25
CA ASP A 98 14.86 4.01 2.22
C ASP A 98 14.06 2.93 2.99
N VAL A 99 14.77 2.18 3.79
CA VAL A 99 14.25 1.20 4.74
C VAL A 99 14.83 1.51 6.11
N ILE A 100 13.97 1.58 7.11
CA ILE A 100 14.35 1.73 8.51
C ILE A 100 14.10 0.43 9.27
N ALA A 101 14.85 0.24 10.34
CA ALA A 101 14.64 -0.82 11.32
C ALA A 101 14.30 -0.24 12.70
N LEU A 102 13.34 -0.87 13.36
CA LEU A 102 12.88 -0.55 14.72
C LEU A 102 12.93 -1.82 15.57
N ARG A 103 13.09 -1.64 16.88
CA ARG A 103 13.00 -2.74 17.84
C ARG A 103 12.41 -2.22 19.16
N ASP A 104 11.58 -3.00 19.75
CA ASP A 104 11.16 -2.93 21.16
C ASP A 104 11.99 -3.98 21.91
N ALA A 105 13.09 -3.57 22.54
CA ALA A 105 14.04 -4.51 23.15
C ALA A 105 13.72 -4.83 24.61
N ASP A 106 13.01 -3.92 25.30
CA ASP A 106 12.61 -4.12 26.70
C ASP A 106 11.18 -4.64 26.85
N GLY A 107 10.40 -4.72 25.74
CA GLY A 107 9.08 -5.31 25.67
C GLY A 107 7.96 -4.44 26.27
N ASP A 108 8.15 -3.12 26.31
CA ASP A 108 7.18 -2.18 26.85
C ASP A 108 6.09 -1.79 25.84
N GLY A 109 6.22 -2.22 24.58
CA GLY A 109 5.28 -1.94 23.48
C GLY A 109 5.57 -0.64 22.77
N VAL A 110 6.74 -0.04 22.99
CA VAL A 110 7.24 1.16 22.33
C VAL A 110 8.60 0.86 21.70
N SER A 111 8.90 1.43 20.56
CA SER A 111 10.20 1.24 19.91
C SER A 111 11.30 2.03 20.62
N ASP A 112 12.45 1.40 20.92
CA ASP A 112 13.63 2.02 21.53
C ASP A 112 14.42 2.94 20.59
N GLY A 113 14.08 2.96 19.31
CA GLY A 113 14.74 3.82 18.34
C GLY A 113 14.63 3.35 16.91
N THR A 114 15.22 4.14 16.03
CA THR A 114 15.13 3.96 14.58
C THR A 114 16.52 4.04 13.95
N VAL A 115 16.82 3.14 13.02
CA VAL A 115 18.05 3.19 12.22
C VAL A 115 17.72 2.99 10.74
N VAL A 116 18.35 3.78 9.85
CA VAL A 116 18.27 3.54 8.40
C VAL A 116 19.18 2.38 8.05
N VAL A 117 18.62 1.31 7.45
CA VAL A 117 19.32 0.06 7.12
C VAL A 117 19.56 -0.14 5.63
N ALA A 118 18.81 0.56 4.77
CA ALA A 118 19.04 0.62 3.33
C ALA A 118 18.57 1.99 2.80
N SER A 119 19.20 2.52 1.75
CA SER A 119 18.88 3.82 1.18
C SER A 119 19.09 3.85 -0.33
N ASN A 120 18.65 4.93 -0.99
CA ASN A 120 18.75 5.11 -2.43
C ASN A 120 18.00 4.05 -3.25
N ILE A 121 16.83 3.63 -2.77
CA ILE A 121 15.93 2.69 -3.46
C ILE A 121 14.66 3.45 -3.87
N PRO A 122 14.67 4.16 -5.00
CA PRO A 122 13.53 4.96 -5.42
C PRO A 122 12.26 4.13 -5.59
N LEU A 123 11.11 4.67 -5.12
CA LEU A 123 9.81 4.01 -5.18
C LEU A 123 9.76 2.66 -4.47
N ILE A 124 10.63 2.45 -3.47
CA ILE A 124 10.53 1.29 -2.59
C ILE A 124 9.12 1.20 -1.98
N HIS A 125 8.54 0.01 -1.96
CA HIS A 125 7.23 -0.21 -1.37
C HIS A 125 7.14 -1.55 -0.65
N GLY A 126 7.27 -2.66 -1.38
CA GLY A 126 7.11 -3.99 -0.83
C GLY A 126 8.31 -4.44 -0.02
N ILE A 127 8.02 -5.18 1.05
CA ILE A 127 9.00 -5.82 1.90
C ILE A 127 8.45 -7.16 2.39
N THR A 128 9.29 -8.18 2.40
CA THR A 128 9.01 -9.47 3.04
C THR A 128 10.31 -10.10 3.51
N ILE A 129 10.23 -11.07 4.42
CA ILE A 129 11.40 -11.76 4.98
C ILE A 129 11.27 -13.26 4.76
N GLN A 130 12.33 -13.89 4.28
CA GLN A 130 12.47 -15.33 4.21
C GLN A 130 13.92 -15.74 4.51
N ASP A 131 14.10 -16.78 5.31
CA ASP A 131 15.42 -17.40 5.58
C ASP A 131 16.49 -16.38 5.99
N ASN A 132 16.16 -15.49 6.91
CA ASN A 132 17.06 -14.42 7.39
C ASN A 132 17.50 -13.43 6.30
N ARG A 133 16.70 -13.28 5.23
CA ARG A 133 16.90 -12.30 4.17
C ARG A 133 15.67 -11.41 4.04
N VAL A 134 15.93 -10.13 3.88
CA VAL A 134 14.92 -9.14 3.51
C VAL A 134 14.85 -9.05 1.98
N LEU A 135 13.66 -9.19 1.43
CA LEU A 135 13.36 -8.89 0.04
C LEU A 135 12.69 -7.52 -0.03
N LEU A 136 13.12 -6.70 -0.99
CA LEU A 136 12.65 -5.32 -1.16
C LEU A 136 12.19 -5.11 -2.60
N ALA A 137 10.91 -4.77 -2.78
CA ALA A 137 10.35 -4.49 -4.10
C ALA A 137 10.20 -2.97 -4.34
N ALA A 138 10.89 -2.50 -5.36
CA ALA A 138 10.69 -1.18 -5.96
C ALA A 138 9.89 -1.30 -7.25
N ASN A 139 9.66 -0.18 -7.96
CA ASN A 139 8.83 -0.19 -9.17
C ASN A 139 9.27 -1.25 -10.20
N ARG A 140 10.57 -1.29 -10.53
CA ARG A 140 11.11 -2.17 -11.59
C ARG A 140 12.08 -3.23 -11.09
N THR A 141 12.36 -3.26 -9.80
CA THR A 141 13.51 -3.98 -9.27
C THR A 141 13.14 -4.73 -8.00
N LEU A 142 13.63 -5.95 -7.90
CA LEU A 142 13.64 -6.73 -6.66
C LEU A 142 15.08 -6.79 -6.13
N TYR A 143 15.22 -6.45 -4.85
CA TYR A 143 16.48 -6.54 -4.12
C TYR A 143 16.40 -7.61 -3.04
N VAL A 144 17.54 -8.17 -2.67
CA VAL A 144 17.70 -9.05 -1.51
C VAL A 144 18.86 -8.54 -0.67
N ALA A 145 18.66 -8.54 0.64
CA ALA A 145 19.69 -8.23 1.63
C ALA A 145 19.67 -9.26 2.76
N ASP A 146 20.84 -9.68 3.24
CA ASP A 146 20.96 -10.53 4.41
C ASP A 146 20.78 -9.71 5.69
N ILE A 147 20.08 -10.26 6.67
CA ILE A 147 19.98 -9.70 8.02
C ILE A 147 21.26 -10.12 8.78
N MET A 148 22.04 -9.14 9.22
CA MET A 148 23.23 -9.34 10.00
C MET A 148 22.91 -9.59 11.47
N ALA A 149 23.88 -10.08 12.25
CA ALA A 149 23.69 -10.44 13.65
C ALA A 149 23.28 -9.27 14.57
N ASP A 150 23.51 -8.04 14.15
CA ASP A 150 23.12 -6.81 14.84
C ASP A 150 21.76 -6.25 14.39
N GLY A 151 21.05 -6.97 13.48
CA GLY A 151 19.78 -6.55 12.91
C GLY A 151 19.92 -5.50 11.79
N LEU A 152 21.14 -5.15 11.38
CA LEU A 152 21.35 -4.31 10.19
C LEU A 152 21.27 -5.17 8.92
N LEU A 153 21.13 -4.53 7.77
CA LEU A 153 21.17 -5.20 6.46
C LEU A 153 22.56 -5.04 5.84
N ASN A 154 23.03 -6.08 5.14
CA ASN A 154 24.10 -5.86 4.17
C ASN A 154 23.58 -5.02 3.00
N GLU A 155 24.48 -4.62 2.09
CA GLU A 155 24.10 -3.85 0.89
C GLU A 155 23.09 -4.63 0.04
N PRO A 156 21.88 -4.11 -0.20
CA PRO A 156 20.86 -4.79 -0.99
C PRO A 156 21.34 -5.09 -2.42
N GLN A 157 21.26 -6.34 -2.83
CA GLN A 157 21.66 -6.80 -4.15
C GLN A 157 20.47 -6.92 -5.08
N VAL A 158 20.59 -6.44 -6.31
CA VAL A 158 19.58 -6.60 -7.35
C VAL A 158 19.50 -8.06 -7.79
N VAL A 159 18.33 -8.67 -7.71
CA VAL A 159 18.07 -10.05 -8.17
C VAL A 159 17.11 -10.10 -9.36
N VAL A 160 16.27 -9.08 -9.54
CA VAL A 160 15.44 -8.87 -10.75
C VAL A 160 15.45 -7.38 -11.07
N ASP A 161 15.65 -6.99 -12.33
CA ASP A 161 15.70 -5.59 -12.80
C ASP A 161 14.81 -5.30 -14.01
N ASP A 162 14.00 -6.26 -14.40
CA ASP A 162 13.17 -6.23 -15.60
C ASP A 162 11.66 -6.28 -15.32
N PHE A 163 11.22 -5.89 -14.12
CA PHE A 163 9.78 -5.75 -13.88
C PHE A 163 9.15 -4.74 -14.85
N PRO A 164 7.89 -4.97 -15.29
CA PRO A 164 7.23 -4.05 -16.20
C PRO A 164 7.06 -2.67 -15.56
N GLU A 165 7.05 -1.64 -16.40
CA GLU A 165 6.67 -0.30 -15.94
C GLU A 165 5.21 -0.31 -15.49
N SER A 166 4.96 0.34 -14.37
CA SER A 166 3.64 0.34 -13.73
C SER A 166 2.81 1.60 -14.00
N GLY A 167 3.34 2.56 -14.76
CA GLY A 167 2.63 3.81 -15.01
C GLY A 167 2.13 4.46 -13.71
N GLN A 168 0.82 4.55 -13.54
CA GLN A 168 0.20 5.19 -12.37
C GLN A 168 0.29 4.35 -11.08
N HIS A 169 0.36 3.01 -11.17
CA HIS A 169 0.25 2.12 -10.03
C HIS A 169 1.56 1.37 -9.73
N SER A 170 2.55 2.11 -9.24
CA SER A 170 3.91 1.63 -9.03
C SER A 170 4.18 1.00 -7.66
N ALA A 171 3.19 0.87 -6.79
CA ALA A 171 3.32 0.15 -5.54
C ALA A 171 3.41 -1.36 -5.81
N ARG A 172 4.46 -1.99 -5.27
CA ARG A 172 4.71 -3.43 -5.37
C ARG A 172 4.65 -4.02 -3.96
N THR A 173 3.65 -4.80 -3.66
CA THR A 173 3.61 -5.61 -2.43
C THR A 173 3.95 -7.04 -2.78
N MET A 174 4.53 -7.76 -1.85
CA MET A 174 4.92 -9.15 -2.06
C MET A 174 4.82 -9.97 -0.78
N ALA A 175 4.55 -11.25 -0.95
CA ALA A 175 4.55 -12.22 0.13
C ALA A 175 4.84 -13.62 -0.41
N PHE A 176 5.39 -14.49 0.43
CA PHE A 176 5.55 -15.91 0.11
C PHE A 176 4.26 -16.67 0.35
N GLY A 177 3.87 -17.47 -0.62
CA GLY A 177 2.73 -18.37 -0.48
C GLY A 177 3.06 -19.64 0.31
N PRO A 178 2.04 -20.41 0.71
CA PRO A 178 2.23 -21.69 1.41
C PRO A 178 2.96 -22.74 0.54
N ASP A 179 3.02 -22.53 -0.77
CA ASP A 179 3.79 -23.33 -1.73
C ASP A 179 5.28 -22.94 -1.82
N GLY A 180 5.69 -21.92 -1.04
CA GLY A 180 7.05 -21.37 -1.03
C GLY A 180 7.40 -20.48 -2.22
N MET A 181 6.46 -20.20 -3.12
CA MET A 181 6.65 -19.26 -4.21
C MET A 181 6.48 -17.82 -3.72
N LEU A 182 7.17 -16.88 -4.38
CA LEU A 182 6.97 -15.45 -4.11
C LEU A 182 5.87 -14.92 -5.02
N TYR A 183 4.92 -14.19 -4.45
CA TYR A 183 3.85 -13.52 -5.17
C TYR A 183 4.03 -12.01 -5.07
N ILE A 184 3.88 -11.32 -6.20
CA ILE A 184 4.06 -9.86 -6.28
C ILE A 184 2.88 -9.27 -7.04
N ASN A 185 2.29 -8.18 -6.51
CA ASN A 185 1.28 -7.44 -7.25
C ASN A 185 1.92 -6.51 -8.28
N PHE A 186 1.32 -6.44 -9.45
CA PHE A 186 1.67 -5.47 -10.50
C PHE A 186 0.41 -4.68 -10.86
N GLY A 187 0.36 -3.42 -10.44
CA GLY A 187 -0.76 -2.54 -10.75
C GLY A 187 -0.81 -2.19 -12.24
N SER A 188 -1.96 -1.71 -12.67
CA SER A 188 -2.19 -1.24 -14.04
C SER A 188 -1.35 0.00 -14.38
N THR A 189 -1.06 0.20 -15.66
CA THR A 189 -0.31 1.39 -16.12
C THR A 189 -1.15 2.66 -16.12
N CYS A 190 -2.47 2.54 -16.06
CA CYS A 190 -3.42 3.63 -16.20
C CYS A 190 -4.64 3.42 -15.29
N ASN A 191 -5.50 4.42 -15.23
CA ASN A 191 -6.78 4.35 -14.50
C ASN A 191 -7.71 3.27 -15.08
N SER A 192 -7.87 3.26 -16.42
CA SER A 192 -8.72 2.28 -17.13
C SER A 192 -8.29 2.18 -18.59
N CYS A 193 -7.48 1.18 -18.94
CA CYS A 193 -7.02 0.90 -20.30
C CYS A 193 -6.66 -0.57 -20.47
N SER A 194 -6.57 -1.04 -21.70
CA SER A 194 -6.00 -2.36 -21.99
C SER A 194 -4.49 -2.33 -21.80
N GLU A 195 -3.95 -3.26 -21.03
CA GLU A 195 -2.53 -3.39 -20.82
C GLU A 195 -1.81 -3.99 -22.04
N SER A 196 -0.64 -3.47 -22.35
CA SER A 196 0.23 -4.03 -23.39
C SER A 196 1.17 -5.13 -22.88
N ASN A 197 1.45 -5.12 -21.58
CA ASN A 197 2.20 -6.17 -20.88
C ASN A 197 1.25 -6.92 -19.95
N MET A 198 1.17 -8.24 -20.14
CA MET A 198 0.26 -9.13 -19.40
C MET A 198 0.62 -9.26 -17.90
N GLU A 199 1.80 -8.85 -17.49
CA GLU A 199 2.18 -8.81 -16.08
C GLU A 199 1.58 -7.61 -15.35
N ASN A 200 1.15 -6.55 -16.05
CA ASN A 200 0.42 -5.43 -15.43
C ASN A 200 -1.03 -5.81 -15.13
N ALA A 201 -1.62 -5.15 -14.16
CA ALA A 201 -2.97 -5.45 -13.65
C ALA A 201 -3.13 -6.93 -13.24
N ALA A 202 -2.15 -7.45 -12.48
CA ALA A 202 -2.02 -8.88 -12.19
C ALA A 202 -1.30 -9.16 -10.85
N ILE A 203 -1.49 -10.36 -10.35
CA ILE A 203 -0.58 -10.99 -9.40
C ILE A 203 0.36 -11.90 -10.19
N VAL A 204 1.65 -11.77 -9.94
CA VAL A 204 2.70 -12.55 -10.61
C VAL A 204 3.37 -13.47 -9.60
N GLN A 205 3.44 -14.76 -9.93
CA GLN A 205 4.14 -15.78 -9.17
C GLN A 205 5.58 -15.89 -9.66
N VAL A 206 6.54 -15.79 -8.75
CA VAL A 206 7.99 -15.80 -9.01
C VAL A 206 8.61 -17.02 -8.34
N GLN A 207 9.53 -17.71 -9.02
CA GLN A 207 10.29 -18.83 -8.44
C GLN A 207 11.14 -18.35 -7.25
N PRO A 208 11.35 -19.19 -6.21
CA PRO A 208 12.14 -18.80 -5.03
C PRO A 208 13.60 -18.43 -5.33
N ASP A 209 14.14 -18.90 -6.46
CA ASP A 209 15.48 -18.56 -6.95
C ASP A 209 15.47 -17.36 -7.93
N PHE A 210 14.31 -16.73 -8.14
CA PHE A 210 14.07 -15.61 -9.04
C PHE A 210 14.34 -15.90 -10.52
N SER A 211 14.57 -17.15 -10.92
CA SER A 211 14.96 -17.56 -12.27
C SER A 211 13.86 -17.37 -13.31
N SER A 212 12.61 -17.38 -12.90
CA SER A 212 11.45 -17.18 -13.79
C SER A 212 10.22 -16.72 -13.00
N ARG A 213 9.27 -16.15 -13.75
CA ARG A 213 7.97 -15.71 -13.23
C ARG A 213 6.86 -15.96 -14.24
N LYS A 214 5.63 -16.01 -13.77
CA LYS A 214 4.41 -16.11 -14.59
C LYS A 214 3.27 -15.33 -13.97
N VAL A 215 2.33 -14.88 -14.78
CA VAL A 215 1.06 -14.33 -14.30
C VAL A 215 0.32 -15.44 -13.55
N PHE A 216 -0.08 -15.17 -12.32
CA PHE A 216 -0.90 -16.06 -11.49
C PHE A 216 -2.38 -15.77 -11.69
N SER A 217 -2.78 -14.49 -11.57
CA SER A 217 -4.13 -14.00 -11.82
C SER A 217 -4.07 -12.62 -12.48
N SER A 218 -5.08 -12.24 -13.26
CA SER A 218 -5.10 -11.04 -14.07
C SER A 218 -6.43 -10.29 -13.98
N GLY A 219 -6.50 -9.11 -14.62
CA GLY A 219 -7.71 -8.30 -14.58
C GLY A 219 -7.95 -7.66 -13.21
N LEU A 220 -6.88 -7.38 -12.48
CA LEU A 220 -6.81 -6.76 -11.17
C LEU A 220 -6.18 -5.37 -11.32
N ARG A 221 -6.95 -4.31 -11.14
CA ARG A 221 -6.42 -2.96 -11.38
C ARG A 221 -5.22 -2.65 -10.49
N HIS A 222 -5.32 -2.87 -9.20
CA HIS A 222 -4.22 -2.67 -8.26
C HIS A 222 -4.49 -3.34 -6.92
N THR A 223 -4.30 -4.63 -6.83
CA THR A 223 -4.43 -5.40 -5.59
C THR A 223 -3.18 -5.23 -4.74
N ILE A 224 -3.08 -4.17 -3.92
CA ILE A 224 -1.90 -3.91 -3.08
C ILE A 224 -1.88 -4.87 -1.89
N GLY A 225 -2.98 -4.93 -1.13
CA GLY A 225 -3.10 -5.81 0.03
C GLY A 225 -3.59 -7.20 -0.38
N PHE A 226 -2.82 -8.23 -0.04
CA PHE A 226 -3.22 -9.62 -0.23
C PHE A 226 -2.52 -10.52 0.79
N GLY A 227 -3.07 -11.71 1.01
CA GLY A 227 -2.50 -12.73 1.89
C GLY A 227 -3.21 -14.07 1.75
N TRP A 228 -2.80 -15.04 2.54
CA TRP A 228 -3.38 -16.38 2.56
C TRP A 228 -4.15 -16.62 3.84
N HIS A 229 -5.37 -17.13 3.69
CA HIS A 229 -6.16 -17.57 4.84
C HIS A 229 -5.42 -18.69 5.58
N PRO A 230 -5.16 -18.55 6.90
CA PRO A 230 -4.23 -19.41 7.62
C PRO A 230 -4.61 -20.90 7.64
N VAL A 231 -5.91 -21.20 7.56
CA VAL A 231 -6.44 -22.58 7.66
C VAL A 231 -6.63 -23.19 6.27
N THR A 232 -7.24 -22.47 5.33
CA THR A 232 -7.56 -23.02 4.01
C THR A 232 -6.40 -22.90 3.01
N GLY A 233 -5.47 -21.98 3.24
CA GLY A 233 -4.39 -21.66 2.31
C GLY A 233 -4.87 -20.94 1.04
N GLU A 234 -6.13 -20.51 0.96
CA GLU A 234 -6.66 -19.71 -0.14
C GLU A 234 -6.10 -18.29 -0.10
N MET A 235 -5.78 -17.76 -1.27
CA MET A 235 -5.28 -16.40 -1.41
C MET A 235 -6.43 -15.41 -1.53
N TRP A 236 -6.36 -14.32 -0.78
CA TRP A 236 -7.34 -13.23 -0.77
C TRP A 236 -6.66 -11.90 -1.00
N GLY A 237 -7.33 -10.97 -1.69
CA GLY A 237 -6.77 -9.64 -1.94
C GLY A 237 -7.85 -8.60 -2.18
N MET A 238 -7.53 -7.36 -1.80
CA MET A 238 -8.38 -6.19 -2.02
C MET A 238 -7.93 -5.44 -3.27
N ASP A 239 -8.80 -5.32 -4.26
CA ASP A 239 -8.53 -4.60 -5.49
C ASP A 239 -9.16 -3.21 -5.51
N HIS A 240 -8.41 -2.24 -6.04
CA HIS A 240 -8.84 -0.86 -6.17
C HIS A 240 -9.74 -0.66 -7.38
N GLY A 241 -10.88 -0.01 -7.18
CA GLY A 241 -11.77 0.43 -8.26
C GLY A 241 -11.17 1.52 -9.16
N ILE A 242 -11.81 1.75 -10.30
CA ILE A 242 -11.48 2.81 -11.26
C ILE A 242 -11.82 4.17 -10.65
N ASP A 243 -10.93 5.15 -10.80
CA ASP A 243 -11.20 6.52 -10.35
C ASP A 243 -12.18 7.25 -11.28
N SER A 244 -12.86 8.27 -10.72
CA SER A 244 -13.60 9.29 -11.49
C SER A 244 -14.91 8.83 -12.15
N LEU A 245 -15.55 7.79 -11.64
CA LEU A 245 -16.89 7.37 -12.08
C LEU A 245 -18.04 7.86 -11.16
N GLY A 246 -17.73 8.70 -10.18
CA GLY A 246 -18.67 9.20 -9.17
C GLY A 246 -18.31 8.69 -7.77
N ASP A 247 -19.14 9.04 -6.77
CA ASP A 247 -18.83 8.75 -5.37
C ASP A 247 -18.95 7.26 -5.03
N ASP A 248 -19.87 6.55 -5.66
CA ASP A 248 -20.26 5.21 -5.23
C ASP A 248 -19.89 4.11 -6.24
N VAL A 249 -19.15 4.46 -7.32
CA VAL A 249 -18.81 3.55 -8.41
C VAL A 249 -17.36 3.72 -8.85
N PRO A 250 -16.62 2.62 -9.07
CA PRO A 250 -16.95 1.27 -8.63
C PRO A 250 -16.56 1.06 -7.15
N PRO A 251 -17.16 0.05 -6.49
CA PRO A 251 -16.72 -0.35 -5.15
C PRO A 251 -15.29 -0.91 -5.19
N GLU A 252 -14.65 -0.98 -4.02
CA GLU A 252 -13.46 -1.78 -3.81
C GLU A 252 -13.86 -3.26 -3.69
N GLU A 253 -13.01 -4.17 -4.17
CA GLU A 253 -13.36 -5.58 -4.31
C GLU A 253 -12.48 -6.48 -3.44
N LEU A 254 -13.10 -7.30 -2.59
CA LEU A 254 -12.42 -8.43 -1.96
C LEU A 254 -12.57 -9.66 -2.86
N ASN A 255 -11.46 -10.13 -3.39
CA ASN A 255 -11.37 -11.24 -4.30
C ASN A 255 -10.68 -12.45 -3.65
N ARG A 256 -11.23 -13.65 -3.87
CA ARG A 256 -10.49 -14.89 -3.68
C ARG A 256 -9.65 -15.12 -4.94
N LEU A 257 -8.33 -15.00 -4.80
CA LEU A 257 -7.40 -15.00 -5.92
C LEU A 257 -6.98 -16.42 -6.29
N GLU A 258 -7.29 -16.84 -7.51
CA GLU A 258 -7.03 -18.19 -8.02
C GLU A 258 -6.11 -18.15 -9.26
N ALA A 259 -5.37 -19.23 -9.45
CA ALA A 259 -4.49 -19.37 -10.61
C ALA A 259 -5.29 -19.34 -11.92
N ASP A 260 -4.74 -18.66 -12.92
CA ASP A 260 -5.28 -18.54 -14.28
C ASP A 260 -6.66 -17.85 -14.36
N GLN A 261 -7.14 -17.21 -13.26
CA GLN A 261 -8.38 -16.44 -13.25
C GLN A 261 -8.17 -15.00 -13.71
N ASN A 262 -9.22 -14.44 -14.33
CA ASN A 262 -9.32 -13.03 -14.70
C ASN A 262 -10.45 -12.37 -13.92
N TYR A 263 -10.21 -11.22 -13.30
CA TYR A 263 -11.14 -10.50 -12.43
C TYR A 263 -11.83 -9.31 -13.11
N GLY A 264 -11.67 -9.18 -14.42
CA GLY A 264 -12.52 -8.33 -15.26
C GLY A 264 -11.97 -6.96 -15.63
N TRP A 265 -11.09 -6.35 -14.82
CA TRP A 265 -10.52 -5.04 -15.19
C TRP A 265 -9.78 -5.14 -16.55
N PRO A 266 -9.88 -4.16 -17.42
CA PRO A 266 -10.56 -2.87 -17.31
C PRO A 266 -12.02 -2.87 -17.80
N PHE A 267 -12.55 -4.00 -18.29
CA PHE A 267 -13.84 -4.07 -18.98
C PHE A 267 -15.02 -4.30 -18.05
N CYS A 268 -14.76 -4.76 -16.84
CA CYS A 268 -15.77 -5.04 -15.82
C CYS A 268 -15.34 -4.49 -14.45
N TYR A 269 -16.30 -4.36 -13.55
CA TYR A 269 -16.12 -4.08 -12.14
C TYR A 269 -17.32 -4.66 -11.35
N ASP A 270 -17.24 -4.64 -10.01
CA ASP A 270 -18.30 -5.15 -9.15
C ASP A 270 -18.67 -6.60 -9.54
N LYS A 271 -19.91 -7.02 -9.36
CA LYS A 271 -20.40 -8.36 -9.73
C LYS A 271 -20.59 -8.45 -11.24
N GLN A 272 -19.47 -8.38 -11.99
CA GLN A 272 -19.41 -8.55 -13.46
C GLN A 272 -20.20 -7.48 -14.25
N ILE A 273 -20.31 -6.26 -13.69
CA ILE A 273 -20.92 -5.13 -14.39
C ILE A 273 -19.98 -4.67 -15.52
N VAL A 274 -20.55 -4.49 -16.73
CA VAL A 274 -19.80 -3.99 -17.88
C VAL A 274 -19.37 -2.55 -17.65
N ASN A 275 -18.10 -2.27 -17.86
CA ASN A 275 -17.56 -0.91 -17.85
C ASN A 275 -17.86 -0.22 -19.18
N GLU A 276 -18.91 0.59 -19.20
CA GLU A 276 -19.32 1.37 -20.38
C GLU A 276 -18.41 2.57 -20.66
N PHE A 277 -17.57 2.97 -19.69
CA PHE A 277 -16.70 4.14 -19.80
C PHE A 277 -15.40 3.83 -20.56
N ILE A 278 -15.01 2.57 -20.70
CA ILE A 278 -13.86 2.20 -21.52
C ILE A 278 -14.26 1.99 -22.97
N THR A 279 -13.48 2.59 -23.89
CA THR A 279 -13.61 2.31 -25.32
C THR A 279 -12.87 1.02 -25.69
N GLY A 280 -13.37 0.29 -26.68
CA GLY A 280 -12.81 -0.99 -27.11
C GLY A 280 -13.52 -2.19 -26.46
N ALA A 281 -13.02 -3.37 -26.80
CA ALA A 281 -13.49 -4.65 -26.30
C ALA A 281 -12.30 -5.60 -26.11
N PRO A 282 -12.44 -6.65 -25.28
CA PRO A 282 -11.45 -7.72 -25.21
C PRO A 282 -11.25 -8.35 -26.60
N MET A 283 -10.06 -8.89 -26.84
CA MET A 283 -9.82 -9.62 -28.10
C MET A 283 -10.82 -10.77 -28.22
N ASP A 284 -11.40 -10.90 -29.43
CA ASP A 284 -12.24 -12.00 -29.86
C ASP A 284 -13.57 -12.23 -29.12
N MET A 285 -14.03 -11.28 -28.26
CA MET A 285 -15.33 -11.38 -27.58
C MET A 285 -15.93 -10.01 -27.26
N THR A 286 -17.23 -9.98 -26.93
CA THR A 286 -17.88 -8.76 -26.45
C THR A 286 -17.53 -8.51 -24.98
N LYS A 287 -17.69 -7.26 -24.49
CA LYS A 287 -17.50 -6.95 -23.07
C LYS A 287 -18.40 -7.77 -22.17
N GLU A 288 -19.67 -7.96 -22.58
CA GLU A 288 -20.65 -8.72 -21.81
C GLU A 288 -20.22 -10.19 -21.67
N ALA A 289 -19.72 -10.79 -22.76
CA ALA A 289 -19.24 -12.17 -22.72
C ALA A 289 -17.97 -12.30 -21.86
N PHE A 290 -17.08 -11.30 -21.93
CA PHE A 290 -15.87 -11.25 -21.12
C PHE A 290 -16.22 -11.11 -19.62
N CYS A 291 -17.11 -10.17 -19.27
CA CYS A 291 -17.52 -9.95 -17.89
C CYS A 291 -18.23 -11.17 -17.31
N ALA A 292 -19.10 -11.83 -18.09
CA ALA A 292 -19.75 -13.05 -17.65
C ALA A 292 -18.79 -14.23 -17.43
N ALA A 293 -17.61 -14.21 -18.05
CA ALA A 293 -16.56 -15.22 -17.89
C ALA A 293 -15.52 -14.85 -16.81
N SER A 294 -15.47 -13.60 -16.37
CA SER A 294 -14.56 -13.14 -15.32
C SER A 294 -15.00 -13.66 -13.95
N ALA A 295 -14.05 -13.79 -13.02
CA ALA A 295 -14.38 -14.07 -11.63
C ALA A 295 -15.08 -12.86 -10.99
N ALA A 296 -16.13 -13.11 -10.23
CA ALA A 296 -16.81 -12.06 -9.46
C ALA A 296 -16.16 -11.89 -8.09
N PRO A 297 -16.12 -10.67 -7.54
CA PRO A 297 -15.67 -10.43 -6.17
C PRO A 297 -16.60 -11.13 -5.15
N VAL A 298 -16.02 -11.55 -4.04
CA VAL A 298 -16.76 -12.17 -2.94
C VAL A 298 -17.51 -11.13 -2.12
N LEU A 299 -16.81 -10.06 -1.73
CA LEU A 299 -17.40 -8.93 -1.01
C LEU A 299 -17.04 -7.62 -1.71
N LEU A 300 -17.88 -6.63 -1.53
CA LEU A 300 -17.71 -5.27 -2.01
C LEU A 300 -17.60 -4.32 -0.82
N TYR A 301 -16.67 -3.37 -0.91
CA TYR A 301 -16.53 -2.31 0.08
C TYR A 301 -16.78 -0.95 -0.55
N GLN A 302 -17.00 0.08 0.27
CA GLN A 302 -17.30 1.43 -0.17
C GLN A 302 -16.27 1.94 -1.18
N ALA A 303 -16.74 2.44 -2.32
CA ALA A 303 -15.93 2.93 -3.42
C ALA A 303 -14.91 3.98 -2.98
N HIS A 304 -13.70 3.91 -3.54
CA HIS A 304 -12.60 4.84 -3.36
C HIS A 304 -11.97 4.86 -1.94
N SER A 305 -12.21 3.84 -1.12
CA SER A 305 -11.60 3.71 0.20
C SER A 305 -10.10 3.42 0.17
N ALA A 306 -9.58 3.00 -0.98
CA ALA A 306 -8.16 2.77 -1.28
C ALA A 306 -7.49 1.76 -0.33
N PRO A 307 -7.83 0.45 -0.39
CA PRO A 307 -7.23 -0.57 0.46
C PRO A 307 -5.74 -0.78 0.15
N ILE A 308 -4.86 -0.72 1.16
CA ILE A 308 -3.41 -0.88 0.97
C ILE A 308 -2.86 -2.11 1.69
N GLY A 309 -2.83 -2.10 3.02
CA GLY A 309 -2.32 -3.23 3.79
C GLY A 309 -3.42 -4.27 4.01
N MET A 310 -3.06 -5.55 3.95
CA MET A 310 -3.92 -6.65 4.37
C MET A 310 -3.09 -7.69 5.11
N VAL A 311 -3.58 -8.16 6.26
CA VAL A 311 -2.92 -9.21 7.03
C VAL A 311 -3.99 -10.09 7.70
N PHE A 312 -3.79 -11.41 7.68
CA PHE A 312 -4.59 -12.34 8.46
C PHE A 312 -4.10 -12.37 9.90
N TYR A 313 -5.04 -12.35 10.84
CA TYR A 313 -4.71 -12.40 12.26
C TYR A 313 -4.44 -13.85 12.71
N THR A 314 -3.20 -14.11 13.05
CA THR A 314 -2.74 -15.41 13.56
C THR A 314 -2.22 -15.32 15.00
N GLY A 315 -2.40 -14.16 15.64
CA GLY A 315 -2.04 -13.93 17.04
C GLY A 315 -2.99 -14.65 18.01
N SER A 316 -2.63 -14.62 19.28
CA SER A 316 -3.41 -15.24 20.35
C SER A 316 -3.84 -14.24 21.45
N GLN A 317 -3.59 -12.94 21.23
CA GLN A 317 -3.93 -11.90 22.21
C GLN A 317 -5.38 -11.43 22.05
N PHE A 318 -5.86 -11.28 20.80
CA PHE A 318 -7.23 -10.86 20.53
C PHE A 318 -8.21 -11.99 20.86
N PRO A 319 -9.49 -11.68 21.08
CA PRO A 319 -10.53 -12.70 21.30
C PRO A 319 -10.53 -13.78 20.19
N GLU A 320 -10.99 -14.98 20.54
CA GLU A 320 -10.94 -16.17 19.66
C GLU A 320 -11.65 -15.94 18.33
N ASP A 321 -12.70 -15.13 18.31
CA ASP A 321 -13.47 -14.79 17.09
C ASP A 321 -12.72 -13.89 16.10
N TYR A 322 -11.55 -13.35 16.48
CA TYR A 322 -10.66 -12.62 15.60
C TYR A 322 -9.65 -13.51 14.86
N VAL A 323 -9.45 -14.73 15.35
CA VAL A 323 -8.43 -15.64 14.83
C VAL A 323 -8.83 -16.13 13.44
N ASN A 324 -7.91 -15.99 12.48
CA ASN A 324 -8.05 -16.26 11.05
C ASN A 324 -8.86 -15.21 10.25
N ASP A 325 -9.38 -14.17 10.87
CA ASP A 325 -9.92 -13.02 10.15
C ASP A 325 -8.80 -12.16 9.56
N ALA A 326 -9.13 -11.32 8.58
CA ALA A 326 -8.15 -10.38 8.01
C ALA A 326 -8.42 -8.95 8.46
N PHE A 327 -7.34 -8.18 8.64
CA PHE A 327 -7.41 -6.73 8.77
C PHE A 327 -6.98 -6.08 7.45
N VAL A 328 -7.68 -5.01 7.06
CA VAL A 328 -7.39 -4.24 5.86
C VAL A 328 -7.28 -2.76 6.21
N ALA A 329 -6.17 -2.15 5.83
CA ALA A 329 -5.95 -0.71 5.97
C ALA A 329 -6.59 0.03 4.79
N MET A 330 -7.64 0.79 5.05
CA MET A 330 -8.32 1.68 4.12
C MET A 330 -7.64 3.05 4.18
N HIS A 331 -6.77 3.32 3.19
CA HIS A 331 -5.90 4.49 3.18
C HIS A 331 -6.65 5.83 3.04
N GLY A 332 -7.83 5.78 2.46
CA GLY A 332 -8.74 6.91 2.35
C GLY A 332 -8.79 7.58 0.99
N SER A 333 -9.98 8.08 0.66
CA SER A 333 -10.33 8.64 -0.63
C SER A 333 -9.70 10.02 -0.86
N TRP A 334 -9.49 10.33 -2.14
CA TRP A 334 -9.10 11.67 -2.60
C TRP A 334 -10.07 12.22 -3.66
N ASN A 335 -10.98 11.38 -4.16
CA ASN A 335 -11.81 11.60 -5.34
C ASN A 335 -13.31 11.41 -5.08
N ARG A 336 -13.78 11.68 -3.85
CA ARG A 336 -15.21 11.67 -3.46
C ARG A 336 -15.67 13.03 -2.97
N SER A 337 -16.97 13.29 -3.04
CA SER A 337 -17.59 14.47 -2.42
C SER A 337 -17.66 14.36 -0.89
N GLY A 338 -17.80 13.14 -0.35
CA GLY A 338 -17.67 12.81 1.07
C GLY A 338 -16.51 11.84 1.28
N PRO A 339 -15.48 12.20 2.05
CA PRO A 339 -14.34 11.32 2.32
C PRO A 339 -14.74 9.99 2.94
N THR A 340 -14.06 8.91 2.56
CA THR A 340 -14.28 7.55 3.06
C THR A 340 -12.96 6.82 3.21
N GLY A 341 -12.97 5.65 3.86
CA GLY A 341 -11.75 4.97 4.28
C GLY A 341 -11.14 5.67 5.48
N TYR A 342 -9.82 5.83 5.52
CA TYR A 342 -9.09 6.37 6.67
C TYR A 342 -9.36 5.56 7.93
N SER A 343 -9.31 4.25 7.81
CA SER A 343 -9.65 3.30 8.86
C SER A 343 -8.92 1.97 8.67
N VAL A 344 -8.96 1.12 9.67
CA VAL A 344 -8.68 -0.31 9.50
C VAL A 344 -9.99 -1.05 9.70
N VAL A 345 -10.31 -1.94 8.79
CA VAL A 345 -11.49 -2.81 8.88
C VAL A 345 -11.07 -4.26 9.10
N ARG A 346 -11.92 -5.01 9.78
CA ARG A 346 -11.86 -6.45 9.91
C ARG A 346 -12.72 -7.08 8.83
N VAL A 347 -12.23 -8.12 8.20
CA VAL A 347 -12.98 -9.01 7.32
C VAL A 347 -13.26 -10.29 8.09
N HIS A 348 -14.50 -10.56 8.35
CA HIS A 348 -14.91 -11.79 9.01
C HIS A 348 -14.85 -12.97 8.05
N PHE A 349 -14.28 -14.07 8.52
CA PHE A 349 -14.27 -15.35 7.83
C PHE A 349 -15.01 -16.41 8.64
N ASP A 350 -15.82 -17.23 7.99
CA ASP A 350 -16.48 -18.36 8.62
C ASP A 350 -15.49 -19.53 8.88
N GLU A 351 -15.98 -20.58 9.55
CA GLU A 351 -15.21 -21.81 9.83
C GLU A 351 -14.68 -22.54 8.59
N ASN A 352 -15.23 -22.25 7.40
CA ASN A 352 -14.83 -22.81 6.12
C ASN A 352 -13.86 -21.87 5.36
N GLY A 353 -13.49 -20.72 5.93
CA GLY A 353 -12.65 -19.72 5.31
C GLY A 353 -13.35 -18.89 4.24
N GLN A 354 -14.68 -18.74 4.31
CA GLN A 354 -15.42 -17.85 3.40
C GLN A 354 -15.56 -16.47 4.04
N ALA A 355 -15.20 -15.42 3.28
CA ALA A 355 -15.39 -14.05 3.72
C ALA A 355 -16.88 -13.71 3.79
N MET A 356 -17.32 -13.14 4.92
CA MET A 356 -18.72 -12.91 5.25
C MET A 356 -19.11 -11.43 5.17
N GLU A 357 -18.34 -10.56 5.83
CA GLU A 357 -18.64 -9.14 5.92
C GLU A 357 -17.41 -8.33 6.36
N PHE A 358 -17.50 -7.00 6.20
CA PHE A 358 -16.53 -6.05 6.76
C PHE A 358 -17.10 -5.43 8.04
N GLU A 359 -16.24 -5.24 9.04
CA GLU A 359 -16.52 -4.56 10.30
C GLU A 359 -15.49 -3.46 10.53
N ASP A 360 -15.90 -2.30 11.04
CA ASP A 360 -14.97 -1.25 11.47
C ASP A 360 -14.15 -1.73 12.66
N PHE A 361 -12.81 -1.55 12.61
CA PHE A 361 -11.92 -1.95 13.69
C PHE A 361 -11.16 -0.78 14.31
N LEU A 362 -10.45 0.02 13.49
CA LEU A 362 -9.81 1.25 13.92
C LEU A 362 -10.34 2.40 13.08
N THR A 363 -11.00 3.36 13.72
CA THR A 363 -11.58 4.54 13.07
C THR A 363 -11.16 5.83 13.78
N GLY A 364 -11.63 6.99 13.30
CA GLY A 364 -11.45 8.27 13.96
C GLY A 364 -10.31 9.13 13.40
N PHE A 365 -9.64 8.74 12.34
CA PHE A 365 -8.60 9.55 11.68
C PHE A 365 -9.14 10.80 10.99
N LEU A 366 -10.40 10.79 10.55
CA LEU A 366 -11.10 11.95 9.99
C LEU A 366 -11.57 12.87 11.12
N ILE A 367 -11.26 14.15 11.03
CA ILE A 367 -11.59 15.20 11.99
C ILE A 367 -12.23 16.41 11.28
N ASP A 368 -12.69 17.42 12.03
CA ASP A 368 -13.26 18.66 11.50
C ASP A 368 -14.42 18.40 10.51
N ASP A 369 -15.39 17.55 10.87
CA ASP A 369 -16.47 17.12 10.00
C ASP A 369 -15.97 16.55 8.65
N SER A 370 -14.94 15.69 8.71
CA SER A 370 -14.29 15.04 7.58
C SER A 370 -13.57 15.99 6.60
N ARG A 371 -13.28 17.22 7.02
CA ARG A 371 -12.50 18.19 6.21
C ARG A 371 -10.98 18.04 6.40
N ALA A 372 -10.57 17.39 7.47
CA ALA A 372 -9.17 17.13 7.78
C ALA A 372 -8.95 15.69 8.23
N VAL A 373 -7.70 15.26 8.16
CA VAL A 373 -7.24 13.93 8.56
C VAL A 373 -5.88 14.05 9.22
N PHE A 374 -5.64 13.25 10.27
CA PHE A 374 -4.35 13.21 10.95
C PHE A 374 -3.63 11.86 10.84
N GLY A 375 -4.15 10.93 10.05
CA GLY A 375 -3.50 9.65 9.77
C GLY A 375 -4.12 8.96 8.56
N ARG A 376 -3.27 8.24 7.81
CA ARG A 376 -3.66 7.43 6.65
C ARG A 376 -3.10 6.01 6.82
N PRO A 377 -3.92 5.05 7.29
CA PRO A 377 -3.47 3.67 7.48
C PRO A 377 -2.89 3.06 6.20
N ALA A 378 -1.75 2.40 6.32
CA ALA A 378 -1.06 1.79 5.18
C ALA A 378 -0.62 0.35 5.47
N GLY A 379 0.56 0.12 6.04
CA GLY A 379 1.06 -1.21 6.38
C GLY A 379 0.44 -1.74 7.68
N LEU A 380 0.22 -3.05 7.73
CA LEU A 380 -0.26 -3.78 8.91
C LEU A 380 0.74 -4.88 9.26
N LEU A 381 0.91 -5.16 10.56
CA LEU A 381 1.80 -6.22 11.03
C LEU A 381 1.26 -6.82 12.34
N VAL A 382 1.08 -8.14 12.38
CA VAL A 382 0.78 -8.86 13.63
C VAL A 382 2.09 -9.16 14.36
N MET A 383 2.18 -8.73 15.60
CA MET A 383 3.36 -8.93 16.46
C MET A 383 3.34 -10.30 17.14
N PRO A 384 4.50 -10.82 17.61
CA PRO A 384 4.57 -12.10 18.30
C PRO A 384 3.76 -12.16 19.61
N ASP A 385 3.54 -11.03 20.26
CA ASP A 385 2.66 -10.92 21.43
C ASP A 385 1.17 -10.91 21.09
N GLY A 386 0.84 -10.92 19.79
CA GLY A 386 -0.51 -10.90 19.25
C GLY A 386 -1.10 -9.51 19.06
N SER A 387 -0.39 -8.43 19.38
CA SER A 387 -0.83 -7.07 19.06
C SER A 387 -0.76 -6.79 17.55
N LEU A 388 -1.54 -5.81 17.07
CA LEU A 388 -1.52 -5.35 15.69
C LEU A 388 -0.85 -3.99 15.60
N LEU A 389 0.17 -3.88 14.76
CA LEU A 389 0.75 -2.59 14.37
C LEU A 389 0.06 -2.06 13.11
N VAL A 390 -0.24 -0.76 13.13
CA VAL A 390 -0.84 -0.01 12.03
C VAL A 390 0.06 1.16 11.69
N GLY A 391 0.66 1.15 10.51
CA GLY A 391 1.49 2.24 10.01
C GLY A 391 0.65 3.33 9.37
N ASP A 392 0.98 4.59 9.68
CA ASP A 392 0.42 5.80 9.08
C ASP A 392 1.48 6.46 8.20
N ASP A 393 1.21 6.58 6.90
CA ASP A 393 2.15 7.19 5.97
C ASP A 393 2.02 8.72 5.82
N ALA A 394 0.97 9.31 6.39
CA ALA A 394 0.76 10.75 6.35
C ALA A 394 1.64 11.49 7.37
N ASN A 395 1.72 10.96 8.59
CA ASN A 395 2.48 11.58 9.70
C ASN A 395 3.61 10.71 10.24
N GLY A 396 3.79 9.49 9.72
CA GLY A 396 4.89 8.61 10.14
C GLY A 396 4.75 8.13 11.57
N VAL A 397 3.54 7.74 11.94
CA VAL A 397 3.21 7.12 13.24
C VAL A 397 2.95 5.64 13.03
N ILE A 398 3.35 4.83 13.99
CA ILE A 398 2.92 3.43 14.10
C ILE A 398 2.10 3.30 15.37
N TYR A 399 0.85 2.96 15.20
CA TYR A 399 -0.07 2.65 16.28
C TYR A 399 0.04 1.16 16.64
N ARG A 400 0.02 0.85 17.93
CA ARG A 400 -0.06 -0.51 18.45
C ARG A 400 -1.43 -0.72 19.07
N ILE A 401 -2.16 -1.73 18.57
CA ILE A 401 -3.47 -2.11 19.10
C ILE A 401 -3.29 -3.42 19.84
N ALA A 402 -3.70 -3.43 21.10
CA ALA A 402 -3.63 -4.59 22.00
C ALA A 402 -4.99 -4.84 22.63
N TYR A 403 -5.33 -6.12 22.88
CA TYR A 403 -6.53 -6.49 23.63
C TYR A 403 -6.16 -6.68 25.11
N THR A 404 -6.82 -5.95 25.98
CA THR A 404 -6.59 -5.99 27.44
C THR A 404 -7.76 -6.64 28.19
N GLY A 405 -8.90 -6.80 27.51
CA GLY A 405 -10.11 -7.41 28.10
C GLY A 405 -10.79 -6.57 29.18
N SER A 406 -10.44 -5.26 29.26
CA SER A 406 -10.94 -4.34 30.31
C SER A 406 -12.10 -3.49 29.81
#